data_0326c81ef599ab5c181378b6c71468bb
#
_entry.id   0326c81ef599ab5c181378b6c71468bb
#
_cell.length_a   1.000
_cell.length_b   1.000
_cell.length_c   1.000
_cell.angle_alpha   90.00
_cell.angle_beta   90.00
_cell.angle_gamma   90.00
#
_symmetry.space_group_name_H-M   'P 1'
#
loop_
_entity.id
_entity.type
_entity.pdbx_description
1 polymer ?
#
loop_
_entity_poly.entity_id
_entity_poly.type
_entity_poly.pdbx_seq_one_letter_code
_entity_poly.pdbx_strand_id
1 'polypeptide(L)'
;LPPAKYNAGSKVSNSLIASGCIINSTVEDSVLFKKVFVGNNSVIKNSIIMNGAYIGDNVYIENCIVESSETLLSGSKYVGEGQIRIVSEKKKRYEAHQANGEG
;
A
#
# COMPACT_ATOMS: atom_id res chain seq x y z
N LEU A 1 -6.31 -8.31 -16.99
CA LEU A 1 -5.17 -7.70 -16.29
C LEU A 1 -3.98 -8.66 -16.27
N PRO A 2 -2.76 -8.13 -16.34
CA PRO A 2 -1.60 -8.98 -16.19
C PRO A 2 -1.53 -9.54 -14.77
N PRO A 3 -0.82 -10.65 -14.56
CA PRO A 3 -0.61 -11.16 -13.21
C PRO A 3 0.19 -10.15 -12.38
N ALA A 4 0.17 -10.32 -11.07
CA ALA A 4 0.94 -9.48 -10.19
C ALA A 4 2.44 -9.58 -10.51
N LYS A 5 3.15 -8.46 -10.39
CA LYS A 5 4.58 -8.39 -10.65
C LYS A 5 5.30 -8.17 -9.33
N TYR A 6 6.28 -9.04 -9.06
CA TYR A 6 7.08 -8.98 -7.85
C TYR A 6 8.51 -8.58 -8.24
N ASN A 7 8.90 -7.37 -7.92
CA ASN A 7 10.23 -6.89 -8.26
C ASN A 7 11.27 -7.38 -7.26
N ALA A 8 12.54 -7.21 -7.60
CA ALA A 8 13.64 -7.62 -6.74
C ALA A 8 13.52 -6.95 -5.37
N GLY A 9 13.75 -7.71 -4.32
CA GLY A 9 13.63 -7.22 -2.95
C GLY A 9 12.25 -7.34 -2.34
N SER A 10 11.23 -7.74 -3.13
CA SER A 10 9.91 -7.96 -2.56
C SER A 10 9.90 -9.25 -1.72
N LYS A 11 9.12 -9.23 -0.64
CA LYS A 11 8.92 -10.39 0.22
C LYS A 11 7.44 -10.48 0.54
N VAL A 12 6.78 -11.48 0.00
CA VAL A 12 5.34 -11.66 0.16
C VAL A 12 5.10 -12.99 0.86
N SER A 13 4.40 -12.97 1.97
CA SER A 13 4.09 -14.17 2.73
C SER A 13 2.65 -14.15 3.23
N ASN A 14 2.03 -15.33 3.19
CA ASN A 14 0.67 -15.54 3.71
C ASN A 14 -0.31 -14.45 3.26
N SER A 15 -0.30 -14.14 1.97
CA SER A 15 -1.08 -13.03 1.43
C SER A 15 -1.72 -13.41 0.11
N LEU A 16 -2.81 -12.74 -0.21
CA LEU A 16 -3.47 -12.86 -1.50
C LEU A 16 -3.21 -11.58 -2.30
N ILE A 17 -2.63 -11.72 -3.47
CA ILE A 17 -2.26 -10.59 -4.32
C ILE A 17 -3.01 -10.73 -5.64
N ALA A 18 -3.90 -9.80 -5.92
CA ALA A 18 -4.70 -9.84 -7.13
C ALA A 18 -3.91 -9.36 -8.36
N SER A 19 -4.53 -9.51 -9.52
CA SER A 19 -3.92 -9.16 -10.81
C SER A 19 -3.60 -7.67 -10.92
N GLY A 20 -2.56 -7.38 -11.67
CA GLY A 20 -2.16 -6.00 -11.96
C GLY A 20 -1.41 -5.29 -10.85
N CYS A 21 -1.14 -5.97 -9.74
CA CYS A 21 -0.34 -5.38 -8.67
C CYS A 21 1.13 -5.33 -9.04
N ILE A 22 1.83 -4.33 -8.51
CA ILE A 22 3.28 -4.22 -8.62
C ILE A 22 3.82 -4.09 -7.21
N ILE A 23 4.63 -5.08 -6.80
CA ILE A 23 5.11 -5.17 -5.43
C ILE A 23 6.63 -5.03 -5.39
N ASN A 24 7.10 -4.04 -4.65
CA ASN A 24 8.53 -3.78 -4.49
C ASN A 24 9.01 -3.95 -3.05
N SER A 25 8.14 -4.38 -2.16
CA SER A 25 8.44 -4.38 -0.72
C SER A 25 7.83 -5.58 -0.02
N THR A 26 7.74 -5.51 1.30
CA THR A 26 7.27 -6.58 2.16
C THR A 26 5.76 -6.52 2.33
N VAL A 27 5.09 -7.66 2.11
CA VAL A 27 3.66 -7.80 2.33
C VAL A 27 3.44 -9.09 3.12
N GLU A 28 2.82 -8.99 4.30
CA GLU A 28 2.58 -10.12 5.19
C GLU A 28 1.14 -10.15 5.67
N ASP A 29 0.56 -11.34 5.67
CA ASP A 29 -0.78 -11.58 6.25
C ASP A 29 -1.82 -10.58 5.73
N SER A 30 -1.78 -10.28 4.44
CA SER A 30 -2.58 -9.20 3.87
C SER A 30 -3.28 -9.62 2.59
N VAL A 31 -4.25 -8.82 2.19
CA VAL A 31 -4.96 -9.01 0.92
C VAL A 31 -4.80 -7.72 0.12
N LEU A 32 -4.24 -7.83 -1.08
CA LEU A 32 -4.13 -6.70 -2.00
C LEU A 32 -5.05 -6.96 -3.18
N PHE A 33 -5.96 -6.05 -3.41
CA PHE A 33 -6.88 -6.13 -4.52
C PHE A 33 -6.19 -5.71 -5.81
N LYS A 34 -6.94 -5.53 -6.90
CA LYS A 34 -6.36 -5.34 -8.23
C LYS A 34 -5.64 -4.00 -8.35
N LYS A 35 -4.56 -4.00 -9.11
CA LYS A 35 -3.85 -2.77 -9.50
C LYS A 35 -3.28 -1.97 -8.34
N VAL A 36 -2.90 -2.63 -7.27
CA VAL A 36 -2.23 -1.96 -6.14
C VAL A 36 -0.75 -1.84 -6.45
N PHE A 37 -0.21 -0.65 -6.22
CA PHE A 37 1.23 -0.42 -6.33
C PHE A 37 1.83 -0.27 -4.94
N VAL A 38 2.90 -0.99 -4.66
CA VAL A 38 3.64 -0.88 -3.39
C VAL A 38 5.07 -0.49 -3.70
N GLY A 39 5.47 0.68 -3.20
CA GLY A 39 6.79 1.24 -3.44
C GLY A 39 7.90 0.52 -2.69
N ASN A 40 9.11 1.09 -2.75
CA ASN A 40 10.30 0.48 -2.18
C ASN A 40 10.35 0.67 -0.66
N ASN A 41 10.88 -0.33 0.03
CA ASN A 41 11.12 -0.28 1.47
C ASN A 41 9.85 -0.03 2.29
N SER A 42 8.72 -0.40 1.78
CA SER A 42 7.45 -0.31 2.50
C SER A 42 7.13 -1.64 3.15
N VAL A 43 6.26 -1.62 4.15
CA VAL A 43 5.83 -2.82 4.85
C VAL A 43 4.33 -2.77 5.03
N ILE A 44 3.66 -3.84 4.61
CA ILE A 44 2.21 -3.99 4.78
C ILE A 44 1.98 -5.25 5.58
N LYS A 45 1.34 -5.11 6.73
CA LYS A 45 1.05 -6.24 7.62
C LYS A 45 -0.42 -6.26 8.02
N ASN A 46 -1.00 -7.45 8.00
CA ASN A 46 -2.35 -7.69 8.53
C ASN A 46 -3.36 -6.65 8.05
N SER A 47 -3.36 -6.37 6.75
CA SER A 47 -4.14 -5.29 6.17
C SER A 47 -4.85 -5.72 4.91
N ILE A 48 -5.84 -4.94 4.52
CA ILE A 48 -6.55 -5.11 3.25
C ILE A 48 -6.34 -3.82 2.46
N ILE A 49 -5.77 -3.95 1.28
CA ILE A 49 -5.51 -2.81 0.39
C ILE A 49 -6.42 -2.96 -0.81
N MET A 50 -7.32 -2.03 -1.00
CA MET A 50 -8.35 -2.15 -2.02
C MET A 50 -7.88 -1.65 -3.39
N ASN A 51 -8.72 -1.83 -4.41
CA ASN A 51 -8.33 -1.64 -5.80
C ASN A 51 -7.65 -0.30 -6.07
N GLY A 52 -6.54 -0.35 -6.80
CA GLY A 52 -5.92 0.85 -7.35
C GLY A 52 -5.19 1.73 -6.35
N ALA A 53 -5.06 1.30 -5.10
CA ALA A 53 -4.32 2.10 -4.11
C ALA A 53 -2.85 2.21 -4.50
N TYR A 54 -2.26 3.35 -4.22
CA TYR A 54 -0.86 3.64 -4.48
C TYR A 54 -0.15 3.85 -3.15
N ILE A 55 0.74 2.93 -2.82
CA ILE A 55 1.52 2.99 -1.58
C ILE A 55 2.92 3.47 -1.96
N GLY A 56 3.31 4.61 -1.42
CA GLY A 56 4.61 5.19 -1.73
C GLY A 56 5.77 4.40 -1.16
N ASP A 57 6.95 5.02 -1.18
CA ASP A 57 8.16 4.42 -0.62
C ASP A 57 8.22 4.63 0.88
N ASN A 58 8.83 3.70 1.60
CA ASN A 58 9.05 3.83 3.04
C ASN A 58 7.75 4.07 3.81
N VAL A 59 6.68 3.38 3.42
CA VAL A 59 5.38 3.45 4.08
C VAL A 59 5.22 2.22 4.96
N TYR A 60 4.71 2.42 6.16
CA TYR A 60 4.40 1.32 7.06
C TYR A 60 2.90 1.25 7.29
N ILE A 61 2.30 0.09 7.03
CA ILE A 61 0.86 -0.12 7.19
C ILE A 61 0.66 -1.38 8.02
N GLU A 62 -0.10 -1.26 9.10
CA GLU A 62 -0.41 -2.41 9.95
C GLU A 62 -1.84 -2.32 10.47
N ASN A 63 -2.57 -3.42 10.33
CA ASN A 63 -3.93 -3.54 10.86
C ASN A 63 -4.87 -2.46 10.31
N CYS A 64 -4.81 -2.24 9.00
CA CYS A 64 -5.60 -1.22 8.31
C CYS A 64 -6.38 -1.79 7.14
N ILE A 65 -7.44 -1.08 6.78
CA ILE A 65 -8.11 -1.26 5.48
C ILE A 65 -7.89 0.05 4.72
N VAL A 66 -7.16 -0.03 3.62
CA VAL A 66 -6.91 1.14 2.76
C VAL A 66 -7.90 1.10 1.62
N GLU A 67 -8.69 2.14 1.49
CA GLU A 67 -9.77 2.18 0.51
C GLU A 67 -9.26 2.31 -0.92
N SER A 68 -10.15 2.06 -1.86
CA SER A 68 -9.82 2.07 -3.29
C SER A 68 -9.24 3.41 -3.72
N SER A 69 -8.23 3.35 -4.56
CA SER A 69 -7.61 4.52 -5.18
C SER A 69 -6.98 5.51 -4.21
N GLU A 70 -6.74 5.09 -2.97
CA GLU A 70 -6.02 5.93 -2.02
C GLU A 70 -4.57 6.07 -2.44
N THR A 71 -3.98 7.23 -2.14
CA THR A 71 -2.56 7.47 -2.34
C THR A 71 -1.93 7.73 -0.98
N LEU A 72 -1.04 6.84 -0.56
CA LEU A 72 -0.35 7.00 0.71
C LEU A 72 1.03 7.59 0.46
N LEU A 73 1.32 8.69 1.12
CA LEU A 73 2.55 9.44 0.91
C LEU A 73 3.77 8.65 1.32
N SER A 74 4.87 8.81 0.59
CA SER A 74 6.15 8.23 0.98
C SER A 74 6.51 8.67 2.38
N GLY A 75 7.00 7.73 3.19
CA GLY A 75 7.41 8.00 4.56
C GLY A 75 6.28 7.98 5.57
N SER A 76 5.03 7.76 5.17
CA SER A 76 3.91 7.77 6.10
C SER A 76 3.76 6.45 6.84
N LYS A 77 3.05 6.51 7.97
CA LYS A 77 2.81 5.34 8.82
C LYS A 77 1.35 5.31 9.24
N TYR A 78 0.71 4.17 9.02
CA TYR A 78 -0.69 3.96 9.39
C TYR A 78 -0.79 2.68 10.19
N VAL A 79 -1.25 2.77 11.42
CA VAL A 79 -1.40 1.62 12.31
C VAL A 79 -2.77 1.65 12.96
N GLY A 80 -3.47 0.54 12.91
CA GLY A 80 -4.69 0.36 13.67
C GLY A 80 -4.34 -0.24 15.03
N GLU A 81 -4.47 0.53 16.08
CA GLU A 81 -4.09 0.10 17.43
C GLU A 81 -5.33 -0.37 18.18
N GLY A 82 -5.36 -1.66 18.50
CA GLY A 82 -6.46 -2.26 19.22
C GLY A 82 -7.69 -2.52 18.35
N GLN A 83 -7.80 -1.90 17.21
CA GLN A 83 -8.89 -2.14 16.25
C GLN A 83 -8.41 -1.74 14.86
N ILE A 84 -9.11 -2.25 13.84
CA ILE A 84 -8.77 -1.97 12.45
C ILE A 84 -8.99 -0.49 12.16
N ARG A 85 -8.02 0.10 11.48
CA ARG A 85 -8.08 1.49 11.05
C ARG A 85 -8.47 1.57 9.58
N ILE A 86 -9.46 2.40 9.27
CA ILE A 86 -9.85 2.66 7.88
C ILE A 86 -9.06 3.88 7.38
N VAL A 87 -8.35 3.71 6.27
CA VAL A 87 -7.58 4.80 5.66
C VAL A 87 -8.31 5.25 4.41
N SER A 88 -8.80 6.48 4.43
CA SER A 88 -9.63 7.04 3.37
C SER A 88 -9.38 8.55 3.24
N GLU A 89 -8.19 8.91 2.79
CA GLU A 89 -7.80 10.32 2.71
C GLU A 89 -8.07 10.95 1.35
N LYS A 90 -8.23 10.13 0.31
CA LYS A 90 -8.59 10.57 -1.04
C LYS A 90 -7.62 11.56 -1.68
N LYS A 91 -6.33 11.40 -1.40
CA LYS A 91 -5.29 12.20 -2.05
C LYS A 91 -4.96 11.62 -3.42
N LYS A 92 -4.69 12.49 -4.38
CA LYS A 92 -4.22 12.07 -5.69
C LYS A 92 -2.69 12.03 -5.69
N ARG A 93 -2.11 11.26 -6.63
CA ARG A 93 -0.65 11.09 -6.67
C ARG A 93 0.11 12.39 -6.83
N TYR A 94 -0.37 13.29 -7.68
CA TYR A 94 0.31 14.57 -7.85
C TYR A 94 0.23 15.43 -6.59
N GLU A 95 -0.86 15.32 -5.83
CA GLU A 95 -0.99 16.02 -4.55
C GLU A 95 0.00 15.49 -3.52
N ALA A 96 0.31 14.20 -3.59
CA ALA A 96 1.32 13.60 -2.74
C ALA A 96 2.69 14.25 -2.96
N HIS A 97 3.07 14.47 -4.21
CA HIS A 97 4.34 15.11 -4.53
C HIS A 97 4.36 16.57 -4.08
N GLN A 98 3.27 17.29 -4.29
CA GLN A 98 3.18 18.69 -3.89
C GLN A 98 3.23 18.84 -2.37
N ALA A 99 2.51 17.99 -1.65
CA ALA A 99 2.53 18.03 -0.19
C ALA A 99 3.95 17.86 0.36
N ASN A 100 4.72 16.95 -0.25
CA ASN A 100 6.11 16.74 0.16
C ASN A 100 6.98 17.95 -0.15
N GLY A 101 6.70 18.64 -1.24
CA GLY A 101 7.46 19.82 -1.63
C GLY A 101 7.16 21.04 -0.79
N GLU A 102 5.97 21.12 -0.27
CA GLU A 102 5.56 22.25 0.58
C GLU A 102 5.97 22.08 2.02
N GLY A 103 6.38 20.92 2.37
CA GLY A 103 7.03 20.59 3.64
C GLY A 103 6.23 20.72 4.85
#